data_6c203b02f59a7c6f22c5864d74e90b92
#
_entry.id   6c203b02f59a7c6f22c5864d74e90b92
#
_cell.length_a   1.000
_cell.length_b   1.000
_cell.length_c   1.000
_cell.angle_alpha   90.00
_cell.angle_beta   90.00
_cell.angle_gamma   90.00
#
_symmetry.space_group_name_H-M   'P 1'
#
loop_
_entity.id
_entity.type
_entity.pdbx_description
1 polymer ?
#
loop_
_entity_poly.entity_id
_entity_poly.type
_entity_poly.pdbx_seq_one_letter_code
_entity_poly.pdbx_strand_id
1 'polypeptide(L)'
;MARRIEYTGAPVLTLAQVAVQCRVEPEDMAPELIEQIIIPGVTSQCESKTGAAIRSAVYEEEWPADRQSGHALDVGQASDVVSVFSQHADGSWVEQVGPFDLRQDQRESFLHFQAVRPVGRLRIRYRAGLDIDLHPGVRNWLLMAAATIYRYPEVFLVGHTLAELPSTFLDHLVADITVPPRF
;
A
#
# COMPACT_ATOMS: atom_id res chain seq x y z
N MET A 1 -0.88 -1.28 14.26
CA MET A 1 -0.80 -0.60 12.94
C MET A 1 0.49 -1.05 12.27
N ALA A 2 0.42 -1.52 11.02
CA ALA A 2 1.58 -1.97 10.28
C ALA A 2 2.49 -0.79 9.92
N ARG A 3 3.79 -1.03 9.94
CA ARG A 3 4.84 -0.11 9.53
C ARG A 3 5.55 -0.69 8.31
N ARG A 4 5.67 0.09 7.23
CA ARG A 4 6.51 -0.28 6.11
C ARG A 4 7.98 -0.20 6.51
N ILE A 5 8.73 -1.27 6.24
CA ILE A 5 10.16 -1.37 6.52
C ILE A 5 10.96 -0.90 5.30
N GLU A 6 10.65 -1.48 4.13
CA GLU A 6 11.34 -1.17 2.87
C GLU A 6 10.48 -1.50 1.67
N TYR A 7 10.70 -0.82 0.56
CA TYR A 7 10.16 -1.21 -0.73
C TYR A 7 11.01 -2.32 -1.35
N THR A 8 10.35 -3.34 -1.90
CA THR A 8 11.00 -4.48 -2.58
C THR A 8 10.69 -4.51 -4.07
N GLY A 9 9.64 -3.80 -4.51
CA GLY A 9 9.22 -3.72 -5.91
C GLY A 9 9.67 -2.42 -6.59
N ALA A 10 9.66 -2.43 -7.93
CA ALA A 10 9.84 -1.24 -8.75
C ALA A 10 8.72 -0.21 -8.50
N PRO A 11 8.92 1.06 -8.84
CA PRO A 11 7.84 2.04 -8.88
C PRO A 11 6.67 1.54 -9.76
N VAL A 12 5.44 1.84 -9.35
CA VAL A 12 4.21 1.35 -10.02
C VAL A 12 3.83 2.13 -11.27
N LEU A 13 4.43 3.30 -11.46
CA LEU A 13 4.33 4.12 -12.66
C LEU A 13 5.74 4.41 -13.20
N THR A 14 5.80 4.69 -14.50
CA THR A 14 7.01 5.18 -15.16
C THR A 14 6.84 6.64 -15.61
N LEU A 15 7.96 7.35 -15.82
CA LEU A 15 7.96 8.69 -16.40
C LEU A 15 7.19 8.73 -17.71
N ALA A 16 7.40 7.75 -18.60
CA ALA A 16 6.72 7.67 -19.89
C ALA A 16 5.19 7.60 -19.75
N GLN A 17 4.67 6.84 -18.78
CA GLN A 17 3.22 6.76 -18.52
C GLN A 17 2.66 8.10 -18.03
N VAL A 18 3.39 8.79 -17.15
CA VAL A 18 3.00 10.12 -16.67
C VAL A 18 3.05 11.15 -17.80
N ALA A 19 4.07 11.10 -18.67
CA ALA A 19 4.21 11.96 -19.83
C ALA A 19 3.01 11.84 -20.80
N VAL A 20 2.65 10.60 -21.14
CA VAL A 20 1.45 10.31 -21.95
C VAL A 20 0.18 10.89 -21.31
N GLN A 21 -0.01 10.72 -20.00
CA GLN A 21 -1.17 11.25 -19.28
C GLN A 21 -1.18 12.79 -19.28
N CYS A 22 -0.03 13.43 -19.17
CA CYS A 22 0.13 14.88 -19.21
C CYS A 22 0.07 15.45 -20.63
N ARG A 23 0.18 14.63 -21.68
CA ARG A 23 0.32 15.02 -23.09
C ARG A 23 1.57 15.88 -23.32
N VAL A 24 2.67 15.45 -22.76
CA VAL A 24 3.99 16.08 -22.85
C VAL A 24 4.97 15.00 -23.32
N GLU A 25 5.98 15.39 -24.09
CA GLU A 25 7.04 14.45 -24.46
C GLU A 25 7.89 14.12 -23.23
N PRO A 26 8.33 12.86 -23.05
CA PRO A 26 9.13 12.48 -21.88
C PRO A 26 10.40 13.31 -21.69
N GLU A 27 11.00 13.77 -22.77
CA GLU A 27 12.22 14.59 -22.80
C GLU A 27 12.00 16.00 -22.23
N ASP A 28 10.76 16.48 -22.26
CA ASP A 28 10.37 17.80 -21.74
C ASP A 28 10.02 17.74 -20.23
N MET A 29 10.03 16.56 -19.63
CA MET A 29 9.80 16.40 -18.20
C MET A 29 11.10 16.34 -17.42
N ALA A 30 11.10 16.87 -16.18
CA ALA A 30 12.22 16.70 -15.25
C ALA A 30 12.14 15.30 -14.58
N PRO A 31 13.05 14.35 -14.92
CA PRO A 31 12.96 12.99 -14.42
C PRO A 31 13.00 12.91 -12.89
N GLU A 32 13.84 13.73 -12.23
CA GLU A 32 13.98 13.75 -10.78
C GLU A 32 12.66 14.16 -10.10
N LEU A 33 11.95 15.13 -10.66
CA LEU A 33 10.65 15.57 -10.14
C LEU A 33 9.62 14.45 -10.24
N ILE A 34 9.54 13.77 -11.39
CA ILE A 34 8.56 12.73 -11.65
C ILE A 34 8.87 11.48 -10.83
N GLU A 35 10.09 10.96 -10.92
CA GLU A 35 10.46 9.65 -10.39
C GLU A 35 10.74 9.66 -8.88
N GLN A 36 11.30 10.77 -8.36
CA GLN A 36 11.70 10.84 -6.95
C GLN A 36 10.66 11.53 -6.06
N ILE A 37 9.77 12.34 -6.63
CA ILE A 37 8.81 13.13 -5.85
C ILE A 37 7.36 12.76 -6.19
N ILE A 38 6.94 12.91 -7.45
CA ILE A 38 5.52 12.78 -7.82
C ILE A 38 5.07 11.31 -7.71
N ILE A 39 5.75 10.37 -8.38
CA ILE A 39 5.37 8.96 -8.37
C ILE A 39 5.37 8.38 -6.94
N PRO A 40 6.41 8.56 -6.11
CA PRO A 40 6.36 8.11 -4.72
C PRO A 40 5.28 8.79 -3.90
N GLY A 41 5.06 10.09 -4.12
CA GLY A 41 4.03 10.87 -3.42
C GLY A 41 2.63 10.36 -3.67
N VAL A 42 2.23 10.19 -4.94
CA VAL A 42 0.88 9.68 -5.28
C VAL A 42 0.70 8.22 -4.87
N THR A 43 1.77 7.40 -4.95
CA THR A 43 1.73 6.02 -4.45
C THR A 43 1.42 6.00 -2.96
N SER A 44 2.14 6.79 -2.16
CA SER A 44 1.92 6.90 -0.72
C SER A 44 0.53 7.44 -0.37
N GLN A 45 0.01 8.41 -1.14
CA GLN A 45 -1.36 8.92 -0.96
C GLN A 45 -2.40 7.83 -1.22
N CYS A 46 -2.24 7.04 -2.29
CA CYS A 46 -3.13 5.94 -2.60
C CYS A 46 -3.09 4.87 -1.50
N GLU A 47 -1.91 4.48 -1.03
CA GLU A 47 -1.72 3.54 0.08
C GLU A 47 -2.39 4.03 1.36
N SER A 48 -2.21 5.30 1.71
CA SER A 48 -2.84 5.91 2.89
C SER A 48 -4.37 5.96 2.79
N LYS A 49 -4.89 6.20 1.57
CA LYS A 49 -6.33 6.28 1.31
C LYS A 49 -7.00 4.91 1.37
N THR A 50 -6.34 3.88 0.85
CA THR A 50 -6.94 2.56 0.66
C THR A 50 -6.61 1.57 1.76
N GLY A 51 -5.52 1.78 2.50
CA GLY A 51 -4.97 0.78 3.43
C GLY A 51 -4.32 -0.42 2.73
N ALA A 52 -4.26 -0.44 1.39
CA ALA A 52 -3.65 -1.49 0.59
C ALA A 52 -2.20 -1.13 0.25
N ALA A 53 -1.32 -2.13 0.13
CA ALA A 53 0.02 -1.95 -0.42
C ALA A 53 -0.08 -1.84 -1.95
N ILE A 54 0.24 -0.68 -2.50
CA ILE A 54 0.25 -0.47 -3.95
C ILE A 54 1.59 -0.90 -4.55
N ARG A 55 2.70 -0.44 -3.98
CA ARG A 55 4.04 -0.86 -4.36
C ARG A 55 4.50 -1.99 -3.44
N SER A 56 5.08 -3.04 -4.01
CA SER A 56 5.59 -4.17 -3.22
C SER A 56 6.59 -3.71 -2.17
N ALA A 57 6.36 -4.12 -0.92
CA ALA A 57 7.13 -3.72 0.24
C ALA A 57 7.10 -4.80 1.32
N VAL A 58 8.04 -4.72 2.27
CA VAL A 58 8.00 -5.47 3.52
C VAL A 58 7.34 -4.60 4.58
N TYR A 59 6.35 -5.17 5.25
CA TYR A 59 5.65 -4.56 6.37
C TYR A 59 5.93 -5.32 7.66
N GLU A 60 5.90 -4.62 8.78
CA GLU A 60 5.98 -5.18 10.12
C GLU A 60 4.81 -4.69 10.94
N GLU A 61 4.11 -5.59 11.62
CA GLU A 61 3.07 -5.24 12.58
C GLU A 61 3.18 -6.07 13.85
N GLU A 62 2.68 -5.52 14.95
CA GLU A 62 2.61 -6.20 16.23
C GLU A 62 1.17 -6.60 16.54
N TRP A 63 1.00 -7.87 16.89
CA TRP A 63 -0.26 -8.39 17.38
C TRP A 63 -0.21 -8.54 18.90
N PRO A 64 -1.21 -8.02 19.60
CA PRO A 64 -1.36 -8.28 21.03
C PRO A 64 -1.66 -9.77 21.30
N ALA A 65 -1.52 -10.19 22.55
CA ALA A 65 -1.61 -11.60 22.92
C ALA A 65 -3.00 -12.23 22.70
N ASP A 66 -4.04 -11.40 22.71
CA ASP A 66 -5.44 -11.79 22.52
C ASP A 66 -5.88 -11.89 21.06
N ARG A 67 -5.10 -11.35 20.11
CA ARG A 67 -5.43 -11.43 18.68
C ARG A 67 -5.25 -12.86 18.17
N GLN A 68 -6.31 -13.46 17.66
CA GLN A 68 -6.37 -14.88 17.30
C GLN A 68 -5.85 -15.19 15.89
N SER A 69 -5.60 -16.49 15.62
CA SER A 69 -5.38 -16.99 14.27
C SER A 69 -6.56 -16.67 13.35
N GLY A 70 -6.28 -16.33 12.09
CA GLY A 70 -7.33 -15.92 11.15
C GLY A 70 -7.70 -14.43 11.25
N HIS A 71 -6.95 -13.65 12.01
CA HIS A 71 -7.12 -12.21 12.04
C HIS A 71 -6.54 -11.56 10.80
N ALA A 72 -7.17 -10.48 10.35
CA ALA A 72 -6.68 -9.76 9.19
C ALA A 72 -5.42 -8.95 9.52
N LEU A 73 -4.48 -8.93 8.58
CA LEU A 73 -3.32 -8.04 8.59
C LEU A 73 -3.77 -6.59 8.38
N ASP A 74 -3.05 -5.64 8.95
CA ASP A 74 -3.40 -4.21 8.86
C ASP A 74 -3.30 -3.68 7.43
N VAL A 75 -2.45 -4.27 6.59
CA VAL A 75 -2.29 -3.91 5.18
C VAL A 75 -2.79 -5.05 4.30
N GLY A 76 -3.65 -4.72 3.35
CA GLY A 76 -4.15 -5.68 2.35
C GLY A 76 -3.09 -6.07 1.32
N GLN A 77 -3.39 -7.10 0.52
CA GLN A 77 -2.54 -7.61 -0.57
C GLN A 77 -1.23 -8.27 -0.09
N ALA A 78 -1.24 -8.90 1.09
CA ALA A 78 -0.11 -9.67 1.58
C ALA A 78 0.09 -10.92 0.73
N SER A 79 1.31 -11.16 0.25
CA SER A 79 1.67 -12.28 -0.63
C SER A 79 2.48 -13.36 0.08
N ASP A 80 3.25 -13.02 1.11
CA ASP A 80 4.14 -13.93 1.79
C ASP A 80 4.45 -13.48 3.22
N VAL A 81 4.61 -14.43 4.14
CA VAL A 81 5.07 -14.19 5.51
C VAL A 81 6.58 -14.36 5.56
N VAL A 82 7.30 -13.26 5.84
CA VAL A 82 8.77 -13.25 5.92
C VAL A 82 9.25 -13.86 7.22
N SER A 83 8.69 -13.43 8.36
CA SER A 83 9.04 -13.96 9.69
C SER A 83 7.96 -13.62 10.71
N VAL A 84 7.87 -14.46 11.72
CA VAL A 84 7.00 -14.24 12.89
C VAL A 84 7.86 -14.41 14.13
N PHE A 85 7.80 -13.46 15.05
CA PHE A 85 8.47 -13.54 16.35
C PHE A 85 7.42 -13.51 17.45
N SER A 86 7.61 -14.28 18.52
CA SER A 86 6.83 -14.16 19.75
C SER A 86 7.66 -13.55 20.85
N GLN A 87 7.03 -12.73 21.70
CA GLN A 87 7.67 -12.14 22.86
C GLN A 87 7.52 -13.06 24.07
N HIS A 88 8.65 -13.45 24.65
CA HIS A 88 8.72 -14.23 25.88
C HIS A 88 8.48 -13.35 27.12
N ALA A 89 8.29 -14.01 28.28
CA ALA A 89 8.02 -13.32 29.55
C ALA A 89 9.22 -12.45 30.03
N ASP A 90 10.43 -12.77 29.60
CA ASP A 90 11.64 -11.98 29.84
C ASP A 90 11.81 -10.78 28.90
N GLY A 91 10.86 -10.58 27.97
CA GLY A 91 10.88 -9.51 26.98
C GLY A 91 11.66 -9.83 25.70
N SER A 92 12.34 -10.96 25.61
CA SER A 92 13.07 -11.38 24.41
C SER A 92 12.11 -11.77 23.27
N TRP A 93 12.56 -11.56 22.04
CA TRP A 93 11.84 -11.98 20.84
C TRP A 93 12.45 -13.26 20.28
N VAL A 94 11.64 -14.29 20.10
CA VAL A 94 12.06 -15.58 19.55
C VAL A 94 11.31 -15.84 18.25
N GLU A 95 12.06 -16.15 17.21
CA GLU A 95 11.51 -16.47 15.90
C GLU A 95 10.73 -17.78 15.96
N GLN A 96 9.55 -17.75 15.36
CA GLN A 96 8.66 -18.90 15.26
C GLN A 96 8.79 -19.52 13.88
N VAL A 97 9.04 -20.82 13.86
CA VAL A 97 9.11 -21.59 12.61
C VAL A 97 7.69 -22.00 12.23
N GLY A 98 7.26 -21.58 11.01
CA GLY A 98 5.94 -21.92 10.45
C GLY A 98 5.68 -23.43 10.37
N PRO A 99 4.53 -23.84 9.83
CA PRO A 99 3.87 -23.21 8.68
C PRO A 99 2.85 -22.13 9.03
N PHE A 100 2.92 -21.03 8.29
CA PHE A 100 1.96 -19.93 8.30
C PHE A 100 1.18 -19.96 6.99
N ASP A 101 -0.12 -19.71 7.07
CA ASP A 101 -1.01 -19.69 5.90
C ASP A 101 -1.61 -18.30 5.75
N LEU A 102 -1.40 -17.70 4.57
CA LEU A 102 -2.03 -16.44 4.20
C LEU A 102 -3.27 -16.75 3.35
N ARG A 103 -4.42 -16.31 3.82
CA ARG A 103 -5.66 -16.33 3.06
C ARG A 103 -5.99 -14.93 2.62
N GLN A 104 -6.35 -14.79 1.36
CA GLN A 104 -6.76 -13.52 0.78
C GLN A 104 -8.23 -13.57 0.41
N ASP A 105 -8.92 -12.50 0.68
CA ASP A 105 -10.08 -12.12 -0.08
C ASP A 105 -9.74 -10.93 -0.99
N GLN A 106 -10.74 -10.29 -1.57
CA GLN A 106 -10.54 -9.20 -2.52
C GLN A 106 -9.80 -7.97 -1.92
N ARG A 107 -9.90 -7.72 -0.63
CA ARG A 107 -9.42 -6.48 0.03
C ARG A 107 -8.50 -6.71 1.20
N GLU A 108 -8.60 -7.86 1.84
CA GLU A 108 -7.93 -8.17 3.09
C GLU A 108 -7.09 -9.43 2.99
N SER A 109 -6.07 -9.50 3.83
CA SER A 109 -5.22 -10.69 3.96
C SER A 109 -5.27 -11.16 5.39
N PHE A 110 -5.46 -12.47 5.59
CA PHE A 110 -5.67 -13.10 6.89
C PHE A 110 -4.51 -14.05 7.20
N LEU A 111 -3.91 -13.89 8.38
CA LEU A 111 -2.83 -14.79 8.82
C LEU A 111 -3.40 -15.92 9.67
N HIS A 112 -3.17 -17.15 9.22
CA HIS A 112 -3.53 -18.36 9.94
C HIS A 112 -2.30 -19.13 10.40
N PHE A 113 -2.31 -19.58 11.65
CA PHE A 113 -1.34 -20.51 12.19
C PHE A 113 -1.89 -21.92 11.98
N GLN A 114 -1.20 -22.78 11.24
CA GLN A 114 -1.65 -24.16 10.99
C GLN A 114 -1.54 -25.03 12.24
N ALA A 115 -0.66 -24.66 13.15
CA ALA A 115 -0.54 -25.22 14.50
C ALA A 115 -1.17 -24.28 15.54
N VAL A 116 -0.87 -24.48 16.81
CA VAL A 116 -1.28 -23.58 17.87
C VAL A 116 -0.61 -22.21 17.67
N ARG A 117 -1.39 -21.13 17.81
CA ARG A 117 -0.85 -19.76 17.79
C ARG A 117 0.21 -19.63 18.89
N PRO A 118 1.40 -19.06 18.58
CA PRO A 118 2.40 -18.79 19.60
C PRO A 118 1.89 -17.89 20.71
N VAL A 119 2.26 -18.18 21.95
CA VAL A 119 1.82 -17.45 23.14
C VAL A 119 2.51 -16.08 23.20
N GLY A 120 1.83 -15.08 23.73
CA GLY A 120 2.34 -13.74 23.93
C GLY A 120 2.08 -12.79 22.74
N ARG A 121 2.75 -11.64 22.77
CA ARG A 121 2.71 -10.68 21.65
C ARG A 121 3.48 -11.25 20.48
N LEU A 122 2.99 -10.98 19.27
CA LEU A 122 3.66 -11.38 18.03
C LEU A 122 4.14 -10.15 17.27
N ARG A 123 5.28 -10.29 16.61
CA ARG A 123 5.78 -9.37 15.61
C ARG A 123 5.84 -10.12 14.29
N ILE A 124 5.10 -9.63 13.31
CA ILE A 124 4.88 -10.29 12.04
C ILE A 124 5.47 -9.43 10.95
N ARG A 125 6.36 -10.00 10.15
CA ARG A 125 6.88 -9.39 8.92
C ARG A 125 6.31 -10.13 7.73
N TYR A 126 5.80 -9.38 6.78
CA TYR A 126 5.19 -9.93 5.58
C TYR A 126 5.45 -9.02 4.37
N ARG A 127 5.44 -9.62 3.19
CA ARG A 127 5.43 -8.88 1.94
C ARG A 127 3.99 -8.59 1.53
N ALA A 128 3.76 -7.38 1.07
CA ALA A 128 2.49 -7.01 0.46
C ALA A 128 2.75 -6.11 -0.75
N GLY A 129 1.88 -6.20 -1.76
CA GLY A 129 1.97 -5.40 -2.97
C GLY A 129 0.92 -5.81 -3.98
N LEU A 130 0.34 -4.82 -4.62
CA LEU A 130 -0.70 -4.99 -5.62
C LEU A 130 -0.08 -5.36 -6.99
N ASP A 131 -0.69 -6.31 -7.69
CA ASP A 131 -0.47 -6.44 -9.12
C ASP A 131 -1.29 -5.35 -9.84
N ILE A 132 -0.61 -4.26 -10.21
CA ILE A 132 -1.25 -3.07 -10.80
C ILE A 132 -1.89 -3.37 -12.16
N ASP A 133 -1.48 -4.45 -12.86
CA ASP A 133 -2.05 -4.83 -14.15
C ASP A 133 -3.44 -5.42 -14.01
N LEU A 134 -3.72 -6.03 -12.87
CA LEU A 134 -5.05 -6.55 -12.54
C LEU A 134 -6.02 -5.46 -12.04
N HIS A 135 -5.49 -4.25 -11.73
CA HIS A 135 -6.26 -3.15 -11.15
C HIS A 135 -6.14 -1.86 -11.98
N PRO A 136 -6.72 -1.81 -13.19
CA PRO A 136 -6.62 -0.65 -14.09
C PRO A 136 -7.22 0.63 -13.50
N GLY A 137 -8.22 0.53 -12.62
CA GLY A 137 -8.79 1.67 -11.89
C GLY A 137 -7.74 2.35 -10.99
N VAL A 138 -6.96 1.57 -10.25
CA VAL A 138 -5.90 2.06 -9.39
C VAL A 138 -4.82 2.77 -10.21
N ARG A 139 -4.39 2.15 -11.31
CA ARG A 139 -3.43 2.79 -12.24
C ARG A 139 -3.95 4.12 -12.75
N ASN A 140 -5.22 4.18 -13.16
CA ASN A 140 -5.84 5.42 -13.65
C ASN A 140 -5.88 6.49 -12.55
N TRP A 141 -6.24 6.11 -11.31
CA TRP A 141 -6.20 7.02 -10.17
C TRP A 141 -4.81 7.62 -9.97
N LEU A 142 -3.77 6.78 -9.97
CA LEU A 142 -2.38 7.22 -9.79
C LEU A 142 -1.93 8.16 -10.91
N LEU A 143 -2.26 7.85 -12.18
CA LEU A 143 -1.94 8.69 -13.33
C LEU A 143 -2.64 10.04 -13.28
N MET A 144 -3.92 10.08 -12.89
CA MET A 144 -4.67 11.32 -12.73
C MET A 144 -4.10 12.17 -11.59
N ALA A 145 -3.75 11.55 -10.46
CA ALA A 145 -3.14 12.25 -9.34
C ALA A 145 -1.76 12.82 -9.73
N ALA A 146 -0.91 12.03 -10.41
CA ALA A 146 0.41 12.47 -10.87
C ALA A 146 0.29 13.64 -11.86
N ALA A 147 -0.61 13.55 -12.84
CA ALA A 147 -0.83 14.63 -13.80
C ALA A 147 -1.37 15.90 -13.13
N THR A 148 -2.20 15.77 -12.10
CA THR A 148 -2.70 16.92 -11.34
C THR A 148 -1.57 17.63 -10.61
N ILE A 149 -0.72 16.90 -9.88
CA ILE A 149 0.43 17.47 -9.16
C ILE A 149 1.41 18.12 -10.14
N TYR A 150 1.68 17.46 -11.28
CA TYR A 150 2.57 18.01 -12.30
C TYR A 150 2.08 19.33 -12.88
N ARG A 151 0.77 19.44 -13.18
CA ARG A 151 0.17 20.64 -13.78
C ARG A 151 -0.03 21.79 -12.79
N TYR A 152 -0.26 21.46 -11.52
CA TYR A 152 -0.57 22.42 -10.47
C TYR A 152 0.36 22.24 -9.27
N PRO A 153 1.65 22.58 -9.43
CA PRO A 153 2.63 22.47 -8.34
C PRO A 153 2.31 23.40 -7.18
N GLU A 154 1.57 24.49 -7.44
CA GLU A 154 1.10 25.43 -6.42
C GLU A 154 -0.35 25.10 -6.06
N VAL A 155 -0.58 24.71 -4.81
CA VAL A 155 -1.89 24.31 -4.28
C VAL A 155 -2.92 25.45 -4.28
N PHE A 156 -2.47 26.70 -4.43
CA PHE A 156 -3.32 27.89 -4.42
C PHE A 156 -3.16 28.70 -5.73
N LEU A 157 -4.06 28.47 -6.68
CA LEU A 157 -4.26 29.40 -7.77
C LEU A 157 -5.26 30.47 -7.35
N VAL A 158 -4.78 31.65 -7.05
CA VAL A 158 -5.63 32.80 -6.73
C VAL A 158 -6.46 33.17 -7.98
N GLY A 159 -7.80 33.05 -7.87
CA GLY A 159 -8.73 33.52 -8.90
C GLY A 159 -9.21 32.48 -9.91
N HIS A 160 -8.85 31.22 -9.79
CA HIS A 160 -9.39 30.15 -10.62
C HIS A 160 -10.24 29.16 -9.81
N THR A 161 -11.47 28.93 -10.25
CA THR A 161 -12.28 27.82 -9.74
C THR A 161 -11.79 26.55 -10.42
N LEU A 162 -11.00 25.74 -9.72
CA LEU A 162 -10.69 24.39 -10.18
C LEU A 162 -11.99 23.59 -10.14
N ALA A 163 -12.43 23.08 -11.28
CA ALA A 163 -13.48 22.07 -11.32
C ALA A 163 -12.89 20.78 -10.74
N GLU A 164 -13.17 20.52 -9.46
CA GLU A 164 -12.80 19.27 -8.81
C GLU A 164 -13.57 18.12 -9.45
N LEU A 165 -12.88 17.04 -9.79
CA LEU A 165 -13.56 15.79 -10.10
C LEU A 165 -14.35 15.35 -8.85
N PRO A 166 -15.60 14.90 -8.99
CA PRO A 166 -16.35 14.42 -7.86
C PRO A 166 -15.54 13.39 -7.09
N SER A 167 -15.38 13.58 -5.79
CA SER A 167 -14.59 12.67 -4.91
C SER A 167 -15.10 11.24 -5.07
N THR A 168 -16.40 11.04 -5.25
CA THR A 168 -17.04 9.76 -5.52
C THR A 168 -16.47 9.05 -6.75
N PHE A 169 -16.15 9.77 -7.83
CA PHE A 169 -15.55 9.16 -9.02
C PHE A 169 -14.15 8.61 -8.73
N LEU A 170 -13.31 9.39 -8.04
CA LEU A 170 -11.98 8.97 -7.65
C LEU A 170 -12.01 7.82 -6.64
N ASP A 171 -12.97 7.82 -5.73
CA ASP A 171 -13.16 6.76 -4.74
C ASP A 171 -13.55 5.43 -5.40
N HIS A 172 -14.39 5.46 -6.43
CA HIS A 172 -14.77 4.25 -7.17
C HIS A 172 -13.60 3.58 -7.88
N LEU A 173 -12.58 4.34 -8.31
CA LEU A 173 -11.40 3.77 -8.99
C LEU A 173 -10.53 2.89 -8.08
N VAL A 174 -10.62 3.08 -6.77
CA VAL A 174 -9.82 2.35 -5.76
C VAL A 174 -10.69 1.54 -4.78
N ALA A 175 -12.00 1.50 -5.00
CA ALA A 175 -12.95 0.89 -4.07
C ALA A 175 -12.74 -0.63 -3.89
N ASP A 176 -12.30 -1.31 -4.95
CA ASP A 176 -12.06 -2.75 -4.98
C ASP A 176 -10.86 -3.20 -4.14
N ILE A 177 -9.93 -2.29 -3.84
CA ILE A 177 -8.75 -2.56 -3.02
C ILE A 177 -8.79 -1.87 -1.65
N THR A 178 -9.80 -1.03 -1.39
CA THR A 178 -9.89 -0.29 -0.13
C THR A 178 -10.19 -1.23 1.03
N VAL A 179 -9.26 -1.31 1.97
CA VAL A 179 -9.40 -2.12 3.19
C VAL A 179 -10.49 -1.51 4.07
N PRO A 180 -11.47 -2.30 4.55
CA PRO A 180 -12.51 -1.80 5.42
C PRO A 180 -11.94 -1.22 6.73
N PRO A 181 -12.52 -0.13 7.28
CA PRO A 181 -12.11 0.38 8.56
C PRO A 181 -12.40 -0.65 9.66
N ARG A 182 -11.44 -0.81 10.57
CA ARG A 182 -11.56 -1.72 11.73
C ARG A 182 -11.76 -0.88 12.98
N PHE A 183 -12.81 -1.21 13.72
CA PHE A 183 -13.18 -0.56 14.99
C PHE A 183 -12.91 -1.49 16.15
#